data_34afdc3e4f9c66d5dd996ffd65505f3d
#
_entry.id   34afdc3e4f9c66d5dd996ffd65505f3d
#
_cell.length_a   1.000
_cell.length_b   1.000
_cell.length_c   1.000
_cell.angle_alpha   90.00
_cell.angle_beta   90.00
_cell.angle_gamma   90.00
#
_symmetry.space_group_name_H-M   'P 1'
#
loop_
_entity.id
_entity.type
_entity.pdbx_description
1 polymer ?
#
loop_
_entity_poly.entity_id
_entity_poly.type
_entity_poly.pdbx_seq_one_letter_code
_entity_poly.pdbx_strand_id
1 'polypeptide(L)'
;MPQSAEEIFELARARTDAPSLDFVEWPALPWAAEGGRVVAKELLPPAEADRVRDGEGGRACWRCERPDEGVVWSNERWVLSADREGRVGLLSLWLQTRAHMDFGDMDEELAGEWGRLVHRLHNALLALPNAGRVHLGKWGDGSAHLHTLAMVRPARLPQVIGSFAVEWDDLLPEVPEEVWQREVDEVVAVMATREG
;
A
#
# COMPACT_ATOMS: atom_id res chain seq x y z
N MET A 1 -5.93 -17.29 12.42
CA MET A 1 -6.90 -16.88 11.38
C MET A 1 -6.79 -15.38 11.23
N PRO A 2 -6.88 -14.83 10.03
CA PRO A 2 -6.87 -13.39 9.81
C PRO A 2 -7.89 -12.71 10.72
N GLN A 3 -7.64 -11.44 11.07
CA GLN A 3 -8.54 -10.70 11.95
C GLN A 3 -9.92 -10.53 11.32
N SER A 4 -10.94 -10.85 12.08
CA SER A 4 -12.32 -10.52 11.72
C SER A 4 -12.59 -9.03 11.88
N ALA A 5 -13.67 -8.53 11.29
CA ALA A 5 -14.09 -7.14 11.49
C ALA A 5 -14.33 -6.83 12.96
N GLU A 6 -14.81 -7.79 13.74
CA GLU A 6 -15.06 -7.66 15.18
C GLU A 6 -13.74 -7.51 15.95
N GLU A 7 -12.72 -8.31 15.65
CA GLU A 7 -11.41 -8.22 16.29
C GLU A 7 -10.74 -6.89 15.98
N ILE A 8 -10.76 -6.44 14.72
CA ILE A 8 -10.24 -5.12 14.32
C ILE A 8 -11.00 -4.00 15.05
N PHE A 9 -12.33 -4.07 15.09
CA PHE A 9 -13.16 -3.08 15.76
C PHE A 9 -12.84 -3.00 17.26
N GLU A 10 -12.71 -4.13 17.95
CA GLU A 10 -12.40 -4.13 19.38
C GLU A 10 -10.97 -3.62 19.65
N LEU A 11 -9.99 -3.95 18.82
CA LEU A 11 -8.64 -3.41 18.92
C LEU A 11 -8.63 -1.88 18.71
N ALA A 12 -9.31 -1.39 17.68
CA ALA A 12 -9.41 0.03 17.41
C ALA A 12 -10.14 0.78 18.55
N ARG A 13 -11.19 0.19 19.09
CA ARG A 13 -11.93 0.75 20.23
C ARG A 13 -11.14 0.77 21.53
N ALA A 14 -10.29 -0.24 21.75
CA ALA A 14 -9.46 -0.33 22.93
C ALA A 14 -8.22 0.59 22.88
N ARG A 15 -7.91 1.15 21.71
CA ARG A 15 -6.79 2.05 21.52
C ARG A 15 -7.00 3.35 22.28
N THR A 16 -6.11 3.67 23.21
CA THR A 16 -6.15 4.90 24.04
C THR A 16 -5.28 6.03 23.47
N ASP A 17 -4.43 5.71 22.52
CA ASP A 17 -3.46 6.58 21.87
C ASP A 17 -3.84 6.83 20.39
N ALA A 18 -5.13 7.07 20.14
CA ALA A 18 -5.56 7.39 18.78
C ALA A 18 -4.66 8.49 18.19
N PRO A 19 -4.07 8.29 17.01
CA PRO A 19 -3.17 9.26 16.44
C PRO A 19 -3.90 10.58 16.26
N SER A 20 -3.32 11.64 16.77
CA SER A 20 -3.75 13.00 16.48
C SER A 20 -3.16 13.34 15.12
N LEU A 21 -4.00 13.43 14.11
CA LEU A 21 -3.58 13.97 12.83
C LEU A 21 -3.64 15.50 12.91
N ASP A 22 -2.50 16.15 12.82
CA ASP A 22 -2.46 17.59 12.65
C ASP A 22 -2.74 17.92 11.17
N PHE A 23 -4.02 17.95 10.83
CA PHE A 23 -4.48 18.21 9.45
C PHE A 23 -3.98 19.53 8.88
N VAL A 24 -3.53 20.46 9.73
CA VAL A 24 -3.01 21.77 9.30
C VAL A 24 -1.66 21.60 8.62
N GLU A 25 -0.86 20.64 9.05
CA GLU A 25 0.50 20.43 8.55
C GLU A 25 0.59 19.55 7.29
N TRP A 26 -0.50 18.90 6.88
CA TRP A 26 -0.53 18.07 5.66
C TRP A 26 -0.96 18.89 4.44
N PRO A 27 -0.03 19.41 3.62
CA PRO A 27 -0.39 20.24 2.46
C PRO A 27 -1.26 19.51 1.45
N ALA A 28 -1.03 18.19 1.28
CA ALA A 28 -1.76 17.37 0.32
C ALA A 28 -3.18 17.02 0.77
N LEU A 29 -3.49 17.08 2.06
CA LEU A 29 -4.85 16.82 2.52
C LEU A 29 -5.76 18.01 2.12
N PRO A 30 -6.84 17.77 1.34
CA PRO A 30 -7.67 18.85 0.82
C PRO A 30 -8.62 19.46 1.86
N TRP A 31 -8.64 18.94 3.09
CA TRP A 31 -9.60 19.31 4.13
C TRP A 31 -8.90 19.91 5.34
N ALA A 32 -9.59 20.82 6.00
CA ALA A 32 -9.24 21.34 7.31
C ALA A 32 -10.47 21.33 8.24
N ALA A 33 -10.24 21.37 9.54
CA ALA A 33 -11.29 21.50 10.54
C ALA A 33 -11.32 22.94 11.07
N GLU A 34 -12.42 23.64 10.85
CA GLU A 34 -12.63 25.02 11.32
C GLU A 34 -13.98 25.15 12.02
N GLY A 35 -13.96 25.60 13.27
CA GLY A 35 -15.18 25.83 14.06
C GLY A 35 -16.09 24.57 14.16
N GLY A 36 -15.51 23.37 14.20
CA GLY A 36 -16.24 22.09 14.24
C GLY A 36 -16.83 21.65 12.89
N ARG A 37 -16.41 22.24 11.79
CA ARG A 37 -16.82 21.90 10.42
C ARG A 37 -15.62 21.50 9.59
N VAL A 38 -15.83 20.55 8.67
CA VAL A 38 -14.84 20.22 7.65
C VAL A 38 -14.98 21.22 6.50
N VAL A 39 -13.91 21.89 6.16
CA VAL A 39 -13.84 22.88 5.07
C VAL A 39 -12.76 22.46 4.06
N ALA A 40 -12.92 22.87 2.80
CA ALA A 40 -11.85 22.70 1.82
C ALA A 40 -10.73 23.71 2.10
N LYS A 41 -9.48 23.25 2.03
CA LYS A 41 -8.32 24.14 2.05
C LYS A 41 -8.24 24.94 0.76
N GLU A 42 -7.65 26.13 0.85
CA GLU A 42 -7.30 26.90 -0.33
C GLU A 42 -6.20 26.21 -1.12
N LEU A 43 -6.37 26.14 -2.45
CA LEU A 43 -5.35 25.59 -3.33
C LEU A 43 -4.14 26.50 -3.35
N LEU A 44 -2.97 25.94 -3.11
CA LEU A 44 -1.71 26.69 -3.20
C LEU A 44 -1.42 27.08 -4.67
N PRO A 45 -0.72 28.21 -4.89
CA PRO A 45 -0.29 28.58 -6.23
C PRO A 45 0.64 27.51 -6.82
N PRO A 46 0.68 27.38 -8.17
CA PRO A 46 1.59 26.45 -8.82
C PRO A 46 3.04 26.71 -8.40
N ALA A 47 3.77 25.62 -8.14
CA ALA A 47 5.22 25.68 -7.93
C ALA A 47 5.94 25.93 -9.28
N GLU A 48 7.19 26.38 -9.23
CA GLU A 48 7.99 26.58 -10.44
C GLU A 48 8.31 25.25 -11.17
N ALA A 49 8.41 24.16 -10.43
CA ALA A 49 8.64 22.82 -10.95
C ALA A 49 8.06 21.75 -10.01
N ASP A 50 7.80 20.57 -10.54
CA ASP A 50 7.44 19.42 -9.74
C ASP A 50 8.59 18.98 -8.83
N ARG A 51 8.23 18.33 -7.73
CA ARG A 51 9.20 17.71 -6.83
C ARG A 51 9.96 16.60 -7.55
N VAL A 52 11.28 16.63 -7.49
CA VAL A 52 12.12 15.53 -7.98
C VAL A 52 11.90 14.30 -7.10
N ARG A 53 11.55 13.19 -7.74
CA ARG A 53 11.22 11.94 -7.07
C ARG A 53 12.48 11.14 -6.67
N ASP A 54 12.33 10.21 -5.76
CA ASP A 54 13.35 9.22 -5.44
C ASP A 54 13.72 8.40 -6.71
N GLY A 55 15.01 8.29 -6.99
CA GLY A 55 15.51 7.63 -8.21
C GLY A 55 15.46 8.45 -9.50
N GLU A 56 15.01 9.71 -9.45
CA GLU A 56 14.92 10.60 -10.61
C GLU A 56 16.00 11.68 -10.58
N GLY A 57 16.43 12.16 -11.77
CA GLY A 57 17.34 13.28 -11.87
C GLY A 57 18.70 13.07 -11.19
N GLY A 58 19.19 11.84 -11.11
CA GLY A 58 20.43 11.48 -10.45
C GLY A 58 20.33 11.29 -8.94
N ARG A 59 19.15 11.36 -8.36
CA ARG A 59 18.91 11.00 -6.95
C ARG A 59 19.05 9.48 -6.77
N ALA A 60 19.53 9.08 -5.61
CA ALA A 60 19.53 7.67 -5.22
C ALA A 60 18.12 7.08 -5.23
N CYS A 61 18.00 5.80 -5.56
CA CYS A 61 16.75 5.07 -5.51
C CYS A 61 16.77 4.14 -4.31
N TRP A 62 15.84 4.35 -3.38
CA TRP A 62 15.74 3.56 -2.16
C TRP A 62 15.66 2.05 -2.46
N ARG A 63 14.81 1.64 -3.42
CA ARG A 63 14.66 0.22 -3.79
C ARG A 63 15.92 -0.37 -4.40
N CYS A 64 16.64 0.38 -5.25
CA CYS A 64 17.89 -0.08 -5.85
C CYS A 64 19.02 -0.22 -4.83
N GLU A 65 19.04 0.64 -3.81
CA GLU A 65 20.02 0.54 -2.72
C GLU A 65 19.71 -0.59 -1.74
N ARG A 66 18.43 -1.02 -1.66
CA ARG A 66 17.96 -2.05 -0.74
C ARG A 66 17.10 -3.10 -1.46
N PRO A 67 17.71 -3.85 -2.41
CA PRO A 67 16.95 -4.71 -3.33
C PRO A 67 16.20 -5.85 -2.64
N ASP A 68 16.67 -6.30 -1.49
CA ASP A 68 16.10 -7.44 -0.76
C ASP A 68 15.30 -7.05 0.49
N GLU A 69 15.21 -5.74 0.81
CA GLU A 69 14.51 -5.29 2.01
C GLU A 69 12.99 -5.51 1.88
N GLY A 70 12.43 -6.19 2.87
CA GLY A 70 11.00 -6.52 2.95
C GLY A 70 10.51 -7.50 1.88
N VAL A 71 11.38 -8.07 1.04
CA VAL A 71 10.96 -8.99 -0.03
C VAL A 71 10.40 -10.28 0.56
N VAL A 72 9.16 -10.61 0.17
CA VAL A 72 8.43 -11.81 0.58
C VAL A 72 8.28 -12.82 -0.57
N TRP A 73 8.32 -12.34 -1.83
CA TRP A 73 8.34 -13.16 -3.03
C TRP A 73 9.10 -12.45 -4.13
N SER A 74 9.71 -13.22 -5.04
CA SER A 74 10.35 -12.65 -6.22
C SER A 74 10.48 -13.67 -7.34
N ASN A 75 10.63 -13.15 -8.57
CA ASN A 75 11.10 -13.89 -9.72
C ASN A 75 12.29 -13.16 -10.38
N GLU A 76 12.57 -13.45 -11.62
CA GLU A 76 13.69 -12.86 -12.36
C GLU A 76 13.57 -11.33 -12.54
N ARG A 77 12.35 -10.83 -12.75
CA ARG A 77 12.07 -9.41 -13.08
C ARG A 77 11.33 -8.65 -11.99
N TRP A 78 10.67 -9.32 -11.06
CA TRP A 78 9.75 -8.73 -10.08
C TRP A 78 10.09 -9.10 -8.65
N VAL A 79 9.73 -8.22 -7.74
CA VAL A 79 9.69 -8.48 -6.30
C VAL A 79 8.33 -8.10 -5.74
N LEU A 80 7.88 -8.86 -4.76
CA LEU A 80 6.77 -8.49 -3.90
C LEU A 80 7.34 -8.22 -2.52
N SER A 81 7.10 -7.04 -1.98
CA SER A 81 7.58 -6.66 -0.67
C SER A 81 6.43 -6.31 0.27
N ALA A 82 6.66 -6.54 1.55
CA ALA A 82 5.80 -6.17 2.65
C ALA A 82 6.62 -5.40 3.69
N ASP A 83 6.04 -4.36 4.25
CA ASP A 83 6.68 -3.63 5.33
C ASP A 83 6.45 -4.36 6.66
N ARG A 84 7.54 -4.87 7.26
CA ARG A 84 7.49 -5.57 8.53
C ARG A 84 7.52 -4.62 9.73
N GLU A 85 8.16 -3.48 9.57
CA GLU A 85 8.32 -2.49 10.67
C GLU A 85 7.10 -1.57 10.75
N GLY A 86 6.47 -1.29 9.60
CA GLY A 86 5.24 -0.52 9.49
C GLY A 86 4.01 -1.40 9.23
N ARG A 87 3.80 -2.46 10.02
CA ARG A 87 2.57 -3.28 9.93
C ARG A 87 1.36 -2.43 10.29
N VAL A 88 0.91 -1.66 9.34
CA VAL A 88 -0.30 -0.85 9.42
C VAL A 88 -1.55 -1.73 9.50
N GLY A 89 -2.68 -1.15 9.81
CA GLY A 89 -3.91 -1.87 10.14
C GLY A 89 -4.48 -2.78 9.06
N LEU A 90 -4.02 -2.65 7.80
CA LEU A 90 -4.43 -3.49 6.68
C LEU A 90 -3.21 -4.18 6.06
N LEU A 91 -3.37 -5.41 5.56
CA LEU A 91 -2.29 -6.05 4.83
C LEU A 91 -2.06 -5.32 3.50
N SER A 92 -0.88 -4.73 3.36
CA SER A 92 -0.43 -3.97 2.20
C SER A 92 0.84 -4.56 1.63
N LEU A 93 0.85 -4.82 0.32
CA LEU A 93 1.97 -5.40 -0.40
C LEU A 93 2.34 -4.53 -1.60
N TRP A 94 3.63 -4.45 -1.90
CA TRP A 94 4.16 -3.67 -3.01
C TRP A 94 4.75 -4.58 -4.09
N LEU A 95 4.13 -4.62 -5.26
CA LEU A 95 4.71 -5.25 -6.44
C LEU A 95 5.61 -4.23 -7.15
N GLN A 96 6.89 -4.58 -7.32
CA GLN A 96 7.93 -3.70 -7.86
C GLN A 96 8.78 -4.45 -8.88
N THR A 97 9.43 -3.72 -9.79
CA THR A 97 10.45 -4.29 -10.67
C THR A 97 11.78 -4.47 -9.93
N ARG A 98 12.59 -5.46 -10.34
CA ARG A 98 14.00 -5.56 -9.87
C ARG A 98 14.88 -4.49 -10.50
N ALA A 99 14.69 -4.25 -11.79
CA ALA A 99 15.40 -3.19 -12.50
C ALA A 99 14.78 -1.84 -12.20
N HIS A 100 15.60 -0.80 -12.12
CA HIS A 100 15.12 0.57 -12.01
C HIS A 100 14.43 0.99 -13.30
N MET A 101 13.14 1.28 -13.21
CA MET A 101 12.31 1.83 -14.28
C MET A 101 11.03 2.42 -13.70
N ASP A 102 10.41 3.34 -14.39
CA ASP A 102 9.07 3.81 -14.08
C ASP A 102 8.03 3.05 -14.92
N PHE A 103 6.75 3.29 -14.67
CA PHE A 103 5.63 2.65 -15.36
C PHE A 103 5.66 2.86 -16.90
N GLY A 104 6.05 4.05 -17.32
CA GLY A 104 6.16 4.40 -18.74
C GLY A 104 7.32 3.75 -19.49
N ASP A 105 8.28 3.15 -18.77
CA ASP A 105 9.46 2.53 -19.36
C ASP A 105 9.25 1.05 -19.71
N MET A 106 8.12 0.46 -19.30
CA MET A 106 7.80 -0.94 -19.61
C MET A 106 7.54 -1.12 -21.11
N ASP A 107 8.13 -2.16 -21.68
CA ASP A 107 7.70 -2.69 -22.96
C ASP A 107 6.37 -3.48 -22.85
N GLU A 108 5.81 -3.89 -23.99
CA GLU A 108 4.53 -4.62 -24.03
C GLU A 108 4.60 -5.98 -23.30
N GLU A 109 5.74 -6.66 -23.36
CA GLU A 109 5.93 -7.95 -22.69
C GLU A 109 5.89 -7.77 -21.17
N LEU A 110 6.65 -6.82 -20.66
CA LEU A 110 6.72 -6.52 -19.23
C LEU A 110 5.39 -5.96 -18.70
N ALA A 111 4.71 -5.12 -19.48
CA ALA A 111 3.38 -4.62 -19.14
C ALA A 111 2.33 -5.76 -19.08
N GLY A 112 2.42 -6.74 -20.01
CA GLY A 112 1.59 -7.93 -19.97
C GLY A 112 1.89 -8.82 -18.76
N GLU A 113 3.16 -8.96 -18.38
CA GLU A 113 3.58 -9.70 -17.18
C GLU A 113 3.08 -8.99 -15.91
N TRP A 114 3.26 -7.67 -15.82
CA TRP A 114 2.70 -6.86 -14.73
C TRP A 114 1.20 -7.10 -14.55
N GLY A 115 0.43 -7.05 -15.64
CA GLY A 115 -1.01 -7.26 -15.58
C GLY A 115 -1.38 -8.65 -15.03
N ARG A 116 -0.67 -9.70 -15.44
CA ARG A 116 -0.87 -11.06 -14.91
C ARG A 116 -0.52 -11.17 -13.44
N LEU A 117 0.58 -10.57 -13.02
CA LEU A 117 1.02 -10.58 -11.62
C LEU A 117 0.07 -9.79 -10.71
N VAL A 118 -0.37 -8.61 -11.14
CA VAL A 118 -1.35 -7.80 -10.41
C VAL A 118 -2.68 -8.56 -10.25
N HIS A 119 -3.16 -9.20 -11.33
CA HIS A 119 -4.37 -10.01 -11.26
C HIS A 119 -4.22 -11.20 -10.29
N ARG A 120 -3.07 -11.89 -10.32
CA ARG A 120 -2.78 -13.00 -9.39
C ARG A 120 -2.72 -12.53 -7.95
N LEU A 121 -2.00 -11.43 -7.69
CA LEU A 121 -1.88 -10.83 -6.37
C LEU A 121 -3.25 -10.40 -5.83
N HIS A 122 -4.07 -9.75 -6.66
CA HIS A 122 -5.44 -9.40 -6.31
C HIS A 122 -6.25 -10.63 -5.85
N ASN A 123 -6.20 -11.71 -6.61
CA ASN A 123 -6.97 -12.91 -6.28
C ASN A 123 -6.41 -13.61 -5.03
N ALA A 124 -5.09 -13.61 -4.83
CA ALA A 124 -4.48 -14.15 -3.62
C ALA A 124 -4.94 -13.39 -2.37
N LEU A 125 -4.90 -12.06 -2.42
CA LEU A 125 -5.38 -11.21 -1.32
C LEU A 125 -6.88 -11.36 -1.09
N LEU A 126 -7.69 -11.45 -2.15
CA LEU A 126 -9.14 -11.61 -2.03
C LEU A 126 -9.55 -12.97 -1.46
N ALA A 127 -8.71 -13.99 -1.63
CA ALA A 127 -8.94 -15.32 -1.08
C ALA A 127 -8.65 -15.43 0.43
N LEU A 128 -7.97 -14.44 1.01
CA LEU A 128 -7.73 -14.41 2.44
C LEU A 128 -9.06 -14.41 3.21
N PRO A 129 -9.14 -15.15 4.31
CA PRO A 129 -10.31 -15.10 5.18
C PRO A 129 -10.63 -13.67 5.61
N ASN A 130 -11.92 -13.34 5.69
CA ASN A 130 -12.42 -12.00 6.02
C ASN A 130 -12.06 -10.87 5.02
N ALA A 131 -11.40 -11.16 3.90
CA ALA A 131 -11.18 -10.17 2.86
C ALA A 131 -12.52 -9.63 2.31
N GLY A 132 -12.64 -8.33 2.23
CA GLY A 132 -13.81 -7.67 1.68
C GLY A 132 -13.62 -7.22 0.24
N ARG A 133 -12.52 -6.53 -0.01
CA ARG A 133 -12.10 -6.03 -1.33
C ARG A 133 -10.58 -5.85 -1.34
N VAL A 134 -10.01 -5.85 -2.53
CA VAL A 134 -8.60 -5.49 -2.74
C VAL A 134 -8.55 -4.17 -3.48
N HIS A 135 -7.79 -3.24 -2.95
CA HIS A 135 -7.48 -1.97 -3.60
C HIS A 135 -6.12 -2.08 -4.29
N LEU A 136 -6.04 -1.56 -5.48
CA LEU A 136 -4.81 -1.48 -6.27
C LEU A 136 -4.54 -0.02 -6.59
N GLY A 137 -3.33 0.43 -6.35
CA GLY A 137 -2.94 1.81 -6.61
C GLY A 137 -1.51 1.91 -7.17
N LYS A 138 -1.33 2.78 -8.15
CA LYS A 138 -0.02 3.23 -8.62
C LYS A 138 -0.04 4.75 -8.57
N TRP A 139 0.45 5.30 -7.49
CA TRP A 139 0.78 6.73 -7.42
C TRP A 139 2.14 6.95 -8.06
N GLY A 140 2.88 7.80 -7.97
CA GLY A 140 4.19 7.94 -8.60
C GLY A 140 4.87 9.22 -8.18
N ASP A 141 4.25 9.91 -7.21
CA ASP A 141 4.69 11.22 -6.75
C ASP A 141 5.96 11.16 -5.90
N GLY A 142 6.22 10.01 -5.26
CA GLY A 142 7.35 9.84 -4.35
C GLY A 142 8.58 9.20 -4.99
N SER A 143 8.40 8.25 -5.90
CA SER A 143 9.47 7.45 -6.48
C SER A 143 9.27 7.18 -7.95
N ALA A 144 10.36 7.25 -8.71
CA ALA A 144 10.44 6.87 -10.12
C ALA A 144 10.70 5.36 -10.32
N HIS A 145 10.87 4.59 -9.25
CA HIS A 145 10.93 3.13 -9.33
C HIS A 145 9.51 2.56 -9.36
N LEU A 146 9.20 1.74 -10.38
CA LEU A 146 7.87 1.14 -10.54
C LEU A 146 7.46 0.37 -9.28
N HIS A 147 6.34 0.77 -8.73
CA HIS A 147 5.70 0.14 -7.57
C HIS A 147 4.20 0.19 -7.73
N THR A 148 3.54 -0.90 -7.35
CA THR A 148 2.07 -1.01 -7.32
C THR A 148 1.67 -1.48 -5.93
N LEU A 149 0.89 -0.68 -5.24
CA LEU A 149 0.29 -1.07 -3.96
C LEU A 149 -0.88 -2.02 -4.21
N ALA A 150 -0.92 -3.10 -3.46
CA ALA A 150 -2.08 -3.96 -3.32
C ALA A 150 -2.43 -4.07 -1.83
N MET A 151 -3.61 -3.60 -1.46
CA MET A 151 -4.08 -3.55 -0.09
C MET A 151 -5.39 -4.34 0.03
N VAL A 152 -5.51 -5.22 1.02
CA VAL A 152 -6.75 -5.92 1.30
C VAL A 152 -7.49 -5.24 2.46
N ARG A 153 -8.71 -4.81 2.17
CA ARG A 153 -9.57 -4.29 3.22
C ARG A 153 -10.46 -5.40 3.79
N PRO A 154 -10.67 -5.42 5.13
CA PRO A 154 -11.58 -6.36 5.78
C PRO A 154 -13.02 -6.19 5.29
N ALA A 155 -13.78 -7.29 5.27
CA ALA A 155 -15.22 -7.24 5.05
C ALA A 155 -15.92 -6.58 6.25
N ARG A 156 -17.10 -6.02 6.03
CA ARG A 156 -18.02 -5.53 7.06
C ARG A 156 -17.55 -4.34 7.91
N LEU A 157 -16.46 -3.65 7.52
CA LEU A 157 -16.06 -2.38 8.10
C LEU A 157 -16.56 -1.22 7.21
N PRO A 158 -17.71 -0.59 7.52
CA PRO A 158 -18.39 0.34 6.60
C PRO A 158 -17.63 1.65 6.37
N GLN A 159 -16.73 2.02 7.27
CA GLN A 159 -15.94 3.25 7.17
C GLN A 159 -14.63 3.03 6.38
N VAL A 160 -14.11 1.81 6.35
CA VAL A 160 -12.85 1.44 5.66
C VAL A 160 -13.19 1.10 4.21
N ILE A 161 -13.48 2.09 3.39
CA ILE A 161 -13.93 1.93 1.99
C ILE A 161 -13.34 2.98 1.06
N GLY A 162 -13.19 2.64 -0.22
CA GLY A 162 -12.74 3.56 -1.26
C GLY A 162 -11.35 4.12 -0.95
N SER A 163 -11.11 5.37 -1.29
CA SER A 163 -9.86 6.07 -1.00
C SER A 163 -9.60 6.24 0.50
N PHE A 164 -10.66 6.29 1.31
CA PHE A 164 -10.52 6.37 2.77
C PHE A 164 -9.90 5.10 3.39
N ALA A 165 -9.85 3.98 2.68
CA ALA A 165 -9.16 2.79 3.19
C ALA A 165 -7.66 3.02 3.38
N VAL A 166 -7.05 3.87 2.56
CA VAL A 166 -5.63 4.26 2.69
C VAL A 166 -5.42 5.09 3.95
N GLU A 167 -6.30 6.06 4.19
CA GLU A 167 -6.24 6.89 5.41
C GLU A 167 -6.51 6.07 6.68
N TRP A 168 -7.42 5.10 6.60
CA TRP A 168 -7.70 4.20 7.71
C TRP A 168 -6.54 3.25 8.02
N ASP A 169 -5.72 2.91 7.04
CA ASP A 169 -4.55 2.05 7.20
C ASP A 169 -3.61 2.64 8.27
N ASP A 170 -3.32 3.93 8.20
CA ASP A 170 -2.48 4.64 9.16
C ASP A 170 -3.14 4.82 10.55
N LEU A 171 -4.47 4.71 10.62
CA LEU A 171 -5.24 4.96 11.84
C LEU A 171 -5.56 3.69 12.62
N LEU A 172 -5.57 2.54 11.96
CA LEU A 172 -5.86 1.26 12.60
C LEU A 172 -4.66 0.77 13.45
N PRO A 173 -4.89 -0.03 14.48
CA PRO A 173 -3.79 -0.64 15.20
C PRO A 173 -3.01 -1.60 14.31
N GLU A 174 -1.73 -1.76 14.61
CA GLU A 174 -0.88 -2.72 13.90
C GLU A 174 -1.48 -4.13 13.89
N VAL A 175 -1.33 -4.81 12.77
CA VAL A 175 -1.70 -6.22 12.66
C VAL A 175 -0.76 -7.06 13.53
N PRO A 176 -1.25 -7.96 14.41
CA PRO A 176 -0.40 -8.86 15.14
C PRO A 176 0.53 -9.65 14.23
N GLU A 177 1.80 -9.80 14.63
CA GLU A 177 2.84 -10.36 13.77
C GLU A 177 2.50 -11.76 13.24
N GLU A 178 1.95 -12.62 14.08
CA GLU A 178 1.55 -13.97 13.68
C GLU A 178 0.37 -14.00 12.70
N VAL A 179 -0.48 -12.98 12.71
CA VAL A 179 -1.59 -12.82 11.74
C VAL A 179 -1.01 -12.34 10.42
N TRP A 180 -0.22 -11.28 10.46
CA TRP A 180 0.44 -10.68 9.31
C TRP A 180 1.31 -11.71 8.57
N GLN A 181 2.17 -12.45 9.28
CA GLN A 181 3.04 -13.45 8.67
C GLN A 181 2.25 -14.54 7.96
N ARG A 182 1.17 -15.03 8.57
CA ARG A 182 0.32 -16.05 7.97
C ARG A 182 -0.37 -15.55 6.70
N GLU A 183 -0.90 -14.33 6.70
CA GLU A 183 -1.53 -13.74 5.51
C GLU A 183 -0.51 -13.54 4.39
N VAL A 184 0.69 -13.08 4.71
CA VAL A 184 1.79 -12.97 3.74
C VAL A 184 2.15 -14.35 3.18
N ASP A 185 2.30 -15.37 4.02
CA ASP A 185 2.64 -16.74 3.58
C ASP A 185 1.57 -17.33 2.64
N GLU A 186 0.28 -17.10 2.91
CA GLU A 186 -0.82 -17.51 2.03
C GLU A 186 -0.72 -16.84 0.65
N VAL A 187 -0.46 -15.53 0.61
CA VAL A 187 -0.27 -14.79 -0.64
C VAL A 187 0.97 -15.28 -1.39
N VAL A 188 2.09 -15.42 -0.69
CA VAL A 188 3.35 -15.92 -1.28
C VAL A 188 3.18 -17.31 -1.89
N ALA A 189 2.46 -18.21 -1.21
CA ALA A 189 2.16 -19.53 -1.73
C ALA A 189 1.41 -19.46 -3.08
N VAL A 190 0.43 -18.58 -3.22
CA VAL A 190 -0.28 -18.35 -4.50
C VAL A 190 0.63 -17.73 -5.55
N MET A 191 1.46 -16.76 -5.18
CA MET A 191 2.41 -16.13 -6.12
C MET A 191 3.45 -17.11 -6.64
N ALA A 192 3.90 -18.06 -5.82
CA ALA A 192 4.88 -19.09 -6.19
C ALA A 192 4.29 -20.20 -7.08
N THR A 193 2.98 -20.43 -7.05
CA THR A 193 2.34 -21.57 -7.76
C THR A 193 2.25 -21.36 -9.26
N ARG A 194 3.02 -20.48 -9.93
CA ARG A 194 3.07 -20.57 -11.39
C ARG A 194 4.03 -19.69 -12.13
N GLU A 195 4.76 -20.42 -12.81
CA GLU A 195 5.07 -20.26 -14.24
C GLU A 195 4.10 -21.17 -15.03
N GLY A 196 3.23 -20.58 -15.89
CA GLY A 196 2.34 -21.31 -16.76
C GLY A 196 1.48 -20.36 -17.58
#